data_73237d51038f0e1777e152684a7bdff0
#
_entry.id   73237d51038f0e1777e152684a7bdff0
#
_cell.length_a   1.000
_cell.length_b   1.000
_cell.length_c   1.000
_cell.angle_alpha   90.00
_cell.angle_beta   90.00
_cell.angle_gamma   90.00
#
_symmetry.space_group_name_H-M   'P 1'
#
loop_
_entity.id
_entity.type
_entity.pdbx_description
1 polymer ?
#
loop_
_entity_poly.entity_id
_entity_poly.type
_entity_poly.pdbx_seq_one_letter_code
_entity_poly.pdbx_strand_id
1 'polypeptide(L)' 'MATAYMDGEHVIAIDTLEGRMYADPGDWIIKGVEGEFYPCKPSVFTATYDREDPR' A
#
# COMPACT_ATOMS: atom_id res chain seq x y z
N MET A 1 4.58 8.08 11.24
CA MET A 1 4.74 8.24 9.80
C MET A 1 4.60 6.91 9.10
N ALA A 2 3.94 6.89 7.97
CA ALA A 2 3.73 5.65 7.24
C ALA A 2 4.88 5.41 6.27
N THR A 3 5.12 4.15 5.96
CA THR A 3 6.14 3.76 5.02
C THR A 3 5.45 2.97 3.91
N ALA A 4 5.90 3.16 2.67
CA ALA A 4 5.31 2.45 1.55
C ALA A 4 6.40 1.79 0.73
N TYR A 5 6.13 0.59 0.22
CA TYR A 5 7.07 -0.08 -0.65
C TYR A 5 6.30 -0.98 -1.60
N MET A 6 6.98 -1.46 -2.62
CA MET A 6 6.32 -2.19 -3.67
C MET A 6 7.20 -3.35 -4.10
N ASP A 7 6.56 -4.49 -4.40
CA ASP A 7 7.24 -5.59 -5.03
C ASP A 7 6.59 -5.73 -6.40
N GLY A 8 7.35 -5.67 -7.45
CA GLY A 8 6.82 -5.74 -8.80
C GLY A 8 6.77 -7.12 -9.39
N GLU A 9 7.15 -8.17 -8.62
CA GLU A 9 7.23 -9.49 -9.17
C GLU A 9 6.43 -10.55 -8.47
N HIS A 10 5.99 -10.33 -7.25
CA HIS A 10 5.37 -11.39 -6.46
C HIS A 10 4.06 -10.94 -5.87
N VAL A 11 3.17 -11.88 -5.64
CA VAL A 11 1.99 -11.63 -4.84
C VAL A 11 2.40 -11.79 -3.39
N ILE A 12 2.06 -10.84 -2.55
CA ILE A 12 2.47 -10.85 -1.17
C ILE A 12 1.25 -10.94 -0.28
N ALA A 13 1.25 -11.91 0.62
CA ALA A 13 0.15 -12.07 1.57
C ALA A 13 0.40 -11.14 2.75
N ILE A 14 -0.60 -10.39 3.14
CA ILE A 14 -0.47 -9.40 4.19
C ILE A 14 -1.57 -9.66 5.21
N ASP A 15 -1.20 -9.76 6.48
CA ASP A 15 -2.18 -9.89 7.53
C ASP A 15 -2.56 -8.49 7.99
N THR A 16 -3.81 -8.13 7.79
CA THR A 16 -4.28 -6.82 8.18
C THR A 16 -5.24 -6.97 9.34
N LEU A 17 -5.67 -5.85 9.89
CA LEU A 17 -6.62 -5.89 10.98
C LEU A 17 -7.96 -6.46 10.55
N GLU A 18 -8.22 -6.49 9.25
CA GLU A 18 -9.47 -7.00 8.76
C GLU A 18 -9.34 -8.39 8.18
N GLY A 19 -8.19 -9.02 8.34
CA GLY A 19 -7.95 -10.36 7.83
C GLY A 19 -6.83 -10.37 6.83
N ARG A 20 -6.61 -11.52 6.18
CA ARG A 20 -5.51 -11.63 5.26
C ARG A 20 -5.90 -11.06 3.91
N MET A 21 -5.03 -10.25 3.36
CA MET A 21 -5.21 -9.66 2.05
C MET A 21 -3.99 -9.95 1.20
N TYR A 22 -4.11 -9.77 -0.10
CA TYR A 22 -3.01 -10.06 -1.01
C TYR A 22 -2.70 -8.84 -1.84
N ALA A 23 -1.42 -8.50 -1.95
CA ALA A 23 -0.98 -7.43 -2.83
C ALA A 23 -0.47 -8.07 -4.11
N ASP A 24 -1.02 -7.67 -5.24
CA ASP A 24 -0.58 -8.16 -6.54
C ASP A 24 0.72 -7.48 -6.93
N PRO A 25 1.46 -8.04 -7.88
CA PRO A 25 2.67 -7.36 -8.34
C PRO A 25 2.34 -5.95 -8.81
N GLY A 26 3.10 -5.00 -8.33
CA GLY A 26 2.87 -3.61 -8.66
C GLY A 26 2.01 -2.86 -7.67
N ASP A 27 1.38 -3.54 -6.73
CA ASP A 27 0.62 -2.84 -5.71
C ASP A 27 1.57 -2.33 -4.64
N TRP A 28 1.21 -1.24 -4.02
CA TRP A 28 1.98 -0.71 -2.90
C TRP A 28 1.60 -1.41 -1.62
N ILE A 29 2.57 -1.58 -0.74
CA ILE A 29 2.32 -2.11 0.59
C ILE A 29 2.63 -1.00 1.56
N ILE A 30 1.66 -0.63 2.37
CA ILE A 30 1.78 0.50 3.26
C ILE A 30 1.85 0.00 4.69
N LYS A 31 2.85 0.47 5.43
CA LYS A 31 2.97 0.16 6.84
C LYS A 31 2.56 1.41 7.60
N GLY A 32 1.52 1.30 8.37
CA GLY A 32 1.02 2.41 9.15
C GLY A 32 1.86 2.66 10.38
N VAL A 33 1.54 3.72 11.09
CA VAL A 33 2.34 4.15 12.23
C VAL A 33 2.28 3.18 13.38
N GLU A 34 1.29 2.33 13.43
CA GLU A 34 1.19 1.35 14.50
C GLU A 34 1.67 -0.01 14.06
N GLY A 35 2.32 -0.11 12.93
CA GLY A 35 2.90 -1.36 12.49
C GLY A 35 1.98 -2.21 11.63
N GLU A 36 0.78 -1.75 11.35
CA GLU A 36 -0.12 -2.52 10.52
C GLU A 36 0.27 -2.37 9.07
N PHE A 37 -0.05 -3.39 8.27
CA PHE A 37 0.26 -3.38 6.85
C PHE A 37 -1.01 -3.52 6.05
N TYR A 38 -1.06 -2.93 4.87
CA TYR A 38 -2.18 -3.17 3.96
C TYR A 38 -1.78 -2.83 2.53
N PRO A 39 -2.43 -3.47 1.54
CA PRO A 39 -2.09 -3.22 0.15
C PRO A 39 -2.84 -1.99 -0.36
N CYS A 40 -2.26 -1.33 -1.35
CA CYS A 40 -2.88 -0.16 -1.95
C CYS A 40 -2.61 -0.20 -3.43
N LYS A 41 -3.63 -0.05 -4.25
CA LYS A 41 -3.46 -0.06 -5.68
C LYS A 41 -2.67 1.16 -6.12
N PRO A 42 -1.88 1.04 -7.20
CA PRO A 42 -1.07 2.16 -7.63
C PRO A 42 -1.87 3.42 -7.93
N SER A 43 -3.04 3.27 -8.54
CA SER A 43 -3.81 4.44 -8.85
C SER A 43 -4.34 5.12 -7.59
N VAL A 44 -4.72 4.33 -6.59
CA VAL A 44 -5.19 4.88 -5.33
C VAL A 44 -4.03 5.54 -4.59
N PHE A 45 -2.87 4.89 -4.61
CA PHE A 45 -1.70 5.42 -3.93
C PHE A 45 -1.33 6.77 -4.54
N THR A 46 -1.32 6.88 -5.86
CA THR A 46 -0.97 8.12 -6.51
C THR A 46 -2.00 9.20 -6.19
N ALA A 47 -3.27 8.86 -6.19
CA ALA A 47 -4.29 9.85 -5.90
C ALA A 47 -4.21 10.35 -4.46
N THR A 48 -3.74 9.49 -3.54
CA THR A 48 -3.68 9.87 -2.14
C THR A 48 -2.40 10.59 -1.79
N TYR A 49 -1.27 10.16 -2.35
CA TYR A 49 0.02 10.64 -1.89
C TYR A 49 0.69 11.59 -2.85
N ASP A 50 0.23 11.70 -4.07
CA ASP A 50 0.82 12.60 -5.03
C ASP A 50 -0.14 13.74 -5.22
N ARG A 51 -0.39 14.46 -4.15
CA ARG A 51 -1.40 15.44 -4.21
C ARG A 51 -0.94 16.77 -4.18
N GLU A 52 0.15 17.04 -4.66
CA GLU A 52 0.59 18.33 -4.63
C GLU A 52 -0.06 19.16 -5.61
N ASP A 53 -0.99 18.72 -6.26
CA ASP A 53 -1.66 19.47 -7.19
C ASP A 53 -2.40 20.53 -6.53
N PRO A 54 -2.06 21.72 -6.69
CA PRO A 54 -2.64 22.76 -5.94
C PRO A 54 -3.99 23.10 -6.40
N ARG A 55 -4.32 22.88 -7.43
CA ARG A 55 -5.54 23.19 -7.92
C ARG A 55 -6.16 24.12 -7.36
#